data_3fa0bbf2dd963ee864d912cfbeec4b67
#
_entry.id   3fa0bbf2dd963ee864d912cfbeec4b67
#
_cell.length_a   1.000
_cell.length_b   1.000
_cell.length_c   1.000
_cell.angle_alpha   90.00
_cell.angle_beta   90.00
_cell.angle_gamma   90.00
#
_symmetry.space_group_name_H-M   'P 1'
#
loop_
_entity.id
_entity.type
_entity.pdbx_description
1 polymer ?
#
loop_
_entity_poly.entity_id
_entity_poly.type
_entity_poly.pdbx_seq_one_letter_code
_entity_poly.pdbx_strand_id
1 'polypeptide(L)'
;MERLRIEYRTGYMELNVEAFFPCKMPAMRKAARLINSYCTDEARSELLSELRELADGYKALCDMYTEKAEGLPADSPERRHWRAEFNKTEVLRRRMENNIRLISGGKKG
;
A
#
# COMPACT_ATOMS: atom_id res chain seq x y z
N MET A 1 -12.32 -2.97 -5.58
CA MET A 1 -12.78 -1.93 -4.63
C MET A 1 -11.95 -0.66 -4.81
N GLU A 2 -12.55 0.39 -5.33
CA GLU A 2 -11.84 1.66 -5.48
C GLU A 2 -11.86 2.48 -4.20
N ARG A 3 -12.97 2.42 -3.47
CA ARG A 3 -13.16 3.16 -2.23
C ARG A 3 -13.63 2.25 -1.12
N LEU A 4 -13.06 2.45 0.05
CA LEU A 4 -13.47 1.76 1.25
C LEU A 4 -14.38 2.70 2.05
N ARG A 5 -15.58 2.23 2.37
CA ARG A 5 -16.49 2.97 3.22
C ARG A 5 -16.50 2.34 4.61
N ILE A 6 -16.21 3.15 5.61
CA ILE A 6 -16.23 2.74 7.00
C ILE A 6 -17.37 3.47 7.68
N GLU A 7 -18.38 2.75 8.11
CA GLU A 7 -19.53 3.33 8.83
C GLU A 7 -19.33 3.17 10.33
N TYR A 8 -19.51 4.25 11.05
CA TYR A 8 -19.41 4.26 12.50
C TYR A 8 -20.58 5.05 13.08
N ARG A 9 -20.67 5.08 14.42
CA ARG A 9 -21.84 5.58 15.14
C ARG A 9 -22.30 6.98 14.72
N THR A 10 -21.38 7.88 14.42
CA THR A 10 -21.69 9.30 14.14
C THR A 10 -21.62 9.68 12.66
N GLY A 11 -21.38 8.70 11.78
CA GLY A 11 -21.29 8.99 10.36
C GLY A 11 -20.50 7.92 9.61
N TYR A 12 -19.80 8.34 8.58
CA TYR A 12 -18.99 7.44 7.79
C TYR A 12 -17.75 8.14 7.26
N MET A 13 -16.79 7.33 6.82
CA MET A 13 -15.56 7.79 6.18
C MET A 13 -15.37 6.99 4.90
N GLU A 14 -14.95 7.66 3.83
CA GLU A 14 -14.59 6.98 2.58
C GLU A 14 -13.12 7.22 2.31
N LEU A 15 -12.42 6.14 1.97
CA LEU A 15 -11.00 6.18 1.64
C LEU A 15 -10.78 5.66 0.23
N ASN A 16 -10.04 6.42 -0.58
CA ASN A 16 -9.57 5.91 -1.86
C ASN A 16 -8.46 4.90 -1.58
N VAL A 17 -8.68 3.64 -1.93
CA VAL A 17 -7.79 2.55 -1.55
C VAL A 17 -6.38 2.75 -2.11
N GLU A 18 -6.27 3.02 -3.39
CA GLU A 18 -4.97 3.18 -4.05
C GLU A 18 -4.21 4.40 -3.56
N ALA A 19 -4.91 5.51 -3.35
CA ALA A 19 -4.29 6.77 -2.93
C ALA A 19 -3.94 6.80 -1.45
N PHE A 20 -4.76 6.19 -0.61
CA PHE A 20 -4.61 6.30 0.84
C PHE A 20 -3.66 5.26 1.46
N PHE A 21 -3.72 4.01 1.00
CA PHE A 21 -3.06 2.92 1.72
C PHE A 21 -1.54 2.87 1.66
N PRO A 22 -0.83 3.48 0.71
CA PRO A 22 0.62 3.66 0.84
C PRO A 22 1.00 4.78 1.82
N CYS A 23 0.26 4.95 2.91
CA CYS A 23 0.50 6.03 3.88
C CYS A 23 1.47 5.62 4.98
N LYS A 24 1.99 6.63 5.67
CA LYS A 24 2.90 6.45 6.80
C LYS A 24 2.18 5.88 8.01
N MET A 25 2.96 5.29 8.90
CA MET A 25 2.48 4.54 10.05
C MET A 25 1.48 5.29 10.96
N PRO A 26 1.69 6.57 11.33
CA PRO A 26 0.72 7.25 12.21
C PRO A 26 -0.69 7.32 11.63
N ALA A 27 -0.79 7.67 10.34
CA ALA A 27 -2.09 7.72 9.66
C ALA A 27 -2.69 6.31 9.52
N MET A 28 -1.85 5.32 9.22
CA MET A 28 -2.33 3.95 9.03
C MET A 28 -2.80 3.32 10.34
N ARG A 29 -2.15 3.61 11.45
CA ARG A 29 -2.59 3.10 12.77
C ARG A 29 -4.00 3.55 13.09
N LYS A 30 -4.30 4.81 12.82
CA LYS A 30 -5.64 5.36 13.02
C LYS A 30 -6.66 4.69 12.10
N ALA A 31 -6.32 4.58 10.82
CA ALA A 31 -7.20 3.93 9.84
C ALA A 31 -7.40 2.44 10.15
N ALA A 32 -6.34 1.72 10.52
CA ALA A 32 -6.42 0.30 10.88
C ALA A 32 -7.36 0.09 12.07
N ARG A 33 -7.29 0.97 13.05
CA ARG A 33 -8.16 0.92 14.21
C ARG A 33 -9.64 1.01 13.82
N LEU A 34 -9.95 1.93 12.92
CA LEU A 34 -11.32 2.10 12.42
C LEU A 34 -11.76 0.91 11.56
N ILE A 35 -10.89 0.44 10.69
CA ILE A 35 -11.17 -0.72 9.83
C ILE A 35 -11.44 -1.96 10.67
N ASN A 36 -10.58 -2.23 11.65
CA ASN A 36 -10.71 -3.42 12.49
C ASN A 36 -11.91 -3.36 13.43
N SER A 37 -12.34 -2.15 13.80
CA SER A 37 -13.48 -1.96 14.69
C SER A 37 -14.83 -1.95 13.99
N TYR A 38 -14.90 -1.40 12.77
CA TYR A 38 -16.17 -1.11 12.12
C TYR A 38 -16.43 -1.83 10.80
N CYS A 39 -15.38 -2.30 10.12
CA CYS A 39 -15.59 -3.07 8.88
C CYS A 39 -16.01 -4.50 9.18
N THR A 40 -16.88 -5.04 8.31
CA THR A 40 -17.20 -6.46 8.37
C THR A 40 -15.99 -7.29 7.99
N ASP A 41 -16.00 -8.58 8.34
CA ASP A 41 -14.94 -9.51 7.96
C ASP A 41 -14.84 -9.62 6.43
N GLU A 42 -15.98 -9.59 5.75
CA GLU A 42 -16.04 -9.66 4.28
C GLU A 42 -15.40 -8.42 3.64
N ALA A 43 -15.75 -7.23 4.12
CA ALA A 43 -15.18 -5.99 3.62
C ALA A 43 -13.68 -5.91 3.87
N ARG A 44 -13.23 -6.34 5.05
CA ARG A 44 -11.82 -6.36 5.38
C ARG A 44 -11.04 -7.35 4.53
N SER A 45 -11.62 -8.52 4.28
CA SER A 45 -11.02 -9.54 3.43
C SER A 45 -10.87 -9.06 1.98
N GLU A 46 -11.89 -8.41 1.46
CA GLU A 46 -11.86 -7.80 0.13
C GLU A 46 -10.80 -6.71 0.05
N LEU A 47 -10.72 -5.85 1.07
CA LEU A 47 -9.71 -4.81 1.15
C LEU A 47 -8.30 -5.41 1.16
N LEU A 48 -8.05 -6.43 1.97
CA LEU A 48 -6.74 -7.08 2.03
C LEU A 48 -6.34 -7.69 0.69
N SER A 49 -7.29 -8.27 -0.03
CA SER A 49 -7.05 -8.81 -1.37
C SER A 49 -6.60 -7.69 -2.33
N GLU A 50 -7.28 -6.56 -2.32
CA GLU A 50 -6.91 -5.39 -3.13
C GLU A 50 -5.53 -4.85 -2.77
N LEU A 51 -5.23 -4.74 -1.48
CA LEU A 51 -3.94 -4.23 -1.02
C LEU A 51 -2.80 -5.16 -1.43
N ARG A 52 -3.01 -6.47 -1.42
CA ARG A 52 -2.02 -7.44 -1.87
C ARG A 52 -1.76 -7.33 -3.36
N GLU A 53 -2.80 -7.11 -4.16
CA GLU A 53 -2.66 -6.87 -5.59
C GLU A 53 -1.84 -5.60 -5.87
N LEU A 54 -2.10 -4.53 -5.12
CA LEU A 54 -1.33 -3.29 -5.24
C LEU A 54 0.13 -3.50 -4.85
N ALA A 55 0.38 -4.23 -3.77
CA ALA A 55 1.74 -4.55 -3.34
C ALA A 55 2.50 -5.36 -4.38
N ASP A 56 1.84 -6.34 -5.00
CA ASP A 56 2.41 -7.14 -6.08
C ASP A 56 2.72 -6.27 -7.30
N GLY A 57 1.85 -5.30 -7.60
CA GLY A 57 2.08 -4.34 -8.66
C GLY A 57 3.31 -3.47 -8.41
N TYR A 58 3.51 -2.99 -7.20
CA TYR A 58 4.70 -2.23 -6.82
C TYR A 58 5.96 -3.08 -6.94
N LYS A 59 5.89 -4.34 -6.54
CA LYS A 59 7.01 -5.26 -6.66
C LYS A 59 7.40 -5.48 -8.13
N ALA A 60 6.41 -5.69 -9.00
CA ALA A 60 6.65 -5.85 -10.43
C ALA A 60 7.30 -4.62 -11.04
N LEU A 61 6.87 -3.41 -10.63
CA LEU A 61 7.49 -2.16 -11.06
C LEU A 61 8.94 -2.07 -10.59
N CYS A 62 9.21 -2.42 -9.35
CA CYS A 62 10.57 -2.44 -8.80
C CYS A 62 11.49 -3.36 -9.61
N ASP A 63 11.02 -4.55 -9.95
CA ASP A 63 11.76 -5.51 -10.75
C ASP A 63 12.07 -4.95 -12.14
N MET A 64 11.08 -4.30 -12.77
CA MET A 64 11.25 -3.67 -14.07
C MET A 64 12.29 -2.54 -14.02
N TYR A 65 12.22 -1.68 -13.01
CA TYR A 65 13.18 -0.58 -12.85
C TYR A 65 14.59 -1.09 -12.60
N THR A 66 14.74 -2.17 -11.85
CA THR A 66 16.02 -2.82 -11.62
C THR A 66 16.62 -3.32 -12.93
N GLU A 67 15.82 -4.01 -13.75
CA GLU A 67 16.26 -4.49 -15.06
C GLU A 67 16.72 -3.35 -15.95
N LYS A 68 15.94 -2.28 -16.02
CA LYS A 68 16.28 -1.12 -16.85
C LYS A 68 17.58 -0.45 -16.39
N ALA A 69 17.78 -0.34 -15.09
CA ALA A 69 18.99 0.26 -14.54
C ALA A 69 20.23 -0.60 -14.80
N GLU A 70 20.12 -1.91 -14.65
CA GLU A 70 21.23 -2.83 -14.84
C GLU A 70 21.80 -2.84 -16.25
N GLY A 71 20.97 -2.54 -17.26
CA GLY A 71 21.40 -2.48 -18.64
C GLY A 71 22.16 -1.21 -19.03
N LEU A 72 22.33 -0.27 -18.09
CA LEU A 72 22.90 1.06 -18.37
C LEU A 72 24.22 1.29 -17.64
N PRO A 73 25.12 2.18 -18.18
CA PRO A 73 26.36 2.53 -17.51
C PRO A 73 26.11 3.10 -16.11
N ALA A 74 27.03 2.82 -15.18
CA ALA A 74 26.88 3.16 -13.76
C ALA A 74 26.66 4.65 -13.49
N ASP A 75 27.24 5.52 -14.29
CA ASP A 75 27.16 6.97 -14.12
C ASP A 75 26.28 7.67 -15.14
N SER A 76 25.46 6.92 -15.89
CA SER A 76 24.55 7.53 -16.86
C SER A 76 23.38 8.22 -16.17
N PRO A 77 22.90 9.35 -16.74
CA PRO A 77 21.69 10.00 -16.21
C PRO A 77 20.46 9.09 -16.25
N GLU A 78 20.35 8.24 -17.26
CA GLU A 78 19.24 7.31 -17.40
C GLU A 78 19.22 6.28 -16.27
N ARG A 79 20.38 5.74 -15.90
CA ARG A 79 20.47 4.80 -14.78
C ARG A 79 20.03 5.45 -13.47
N ARG A 80 20.46 6.69 -13.25
CA ARG A 80 20.05 7.44 -12.06
C ARG A 80 18.53 7.66 -12.03
N HIS A 81 17.93 7.92 -13.17
CA HIS A 81 16.48 8.06 -13.29
C HIS A 81 15.75 6.78 -12.85
N TRP A 82 16.16 5.63 -13.39
CA TRP A 82 15.52 4.36 -13.05
C TRP A 82 15.74 3.96 -11.60
N ARG A 83 16.89 4.27 -11.04
CA ARG A 83 17.16 4.03 -9.62
C ARG A 83 16.32 4.93 -8.73
N ALA A 84 16.08 6.17 -9.12
CA ALA A 84 15.19 7.08 -8.40
C ALA A 84 13.76 6.57 -8.42
N GLU A 85 13.28 6.10 -9.56
CA GLU A 85 11.96 5.50 -9.69
C GLU A 85 11.83 4.23 -8.84
N PHE A 86 12.85 3.39 -8.84
CA PHE A 86 12.90 2.21 -7.97
C PHE A 86 12.76 2.60 -6.50
N ASN A 87 13.53 3.58 -6.05
CA ASN A 87 13.51 4.00 -4.64
C ASN A 87 12.14 4.52 -4.21
N LYS A 88 11.50 5.32 -5.05
CA LYS A 88 10.14 5.81 -4.78
C LYS A 88 9.13 4.67 -4.64
N THR A 89 9.18 3.75 -5.57
CA THR A 89 8.24 2.62 -5.61
C THR A 89 8.50 1.65 -4.47
N GLU A 90 9.76 1.42 -4.12
CA GLU A 90 10.16 0.56 -2.99
C GLU A 90 9.61 1.09 -1.66
N VAL A 91 9.62 2.40 -1.47
CA VAL A 91 9.03 3.02 -0.28
C VAL A 91 7.53 2.73 -0.21
N LEU A 92 6.83 2.89 -1.33
CA LEU A 92 5.39 2.61 -1.39
C LEU A 92 5.09 1.14 -1.14
N ARG A 93 5.90 0.24 -1.69
CA ARG A 93 5.76 -1.20 -1.50
C ARG A 93 5.89 -1.58 -0.02
N ARG A 94 6.91 -1.06 0.64
CA ARG A 94 7.15 -1.34 2.06
C ARG A 94 6.02 -0.81 2.95
N ARG A 95 5.54 0.39 2.66
CA ARG A 95 4.41 0.97 3.38
C ARG A 95 3.16 0.10 3.21
N MET A 96 2.89 -0.34 1.98
CA MET A 96 1.74 -1.18 1.70
C MET A 96 1.82 -2.50 2.46
N GLU A 97 2.97 -3.16 2.47
CA GLU A 97 3.17 -4.41 3.20
C GLU A 97 2.97 -4.24 4.71
N ASN A 98 3.49 -3.14 5.27
CA ASN A 98 3.29 -2.83 6.69
C ASN A 98 1.81 -2.59 6.99
N ASN A 99 1.12 -1.91 6.11
CA ASN A 99 -0.30 -1.60 6.29
C ASN A 99 -1.16 -2.86 6.21
N ILE A 100 -0.82 -3.78 5.31
CA ILE A 100 -1.47 -5.09 5.23
C ILE A 100 -1.32 -5.84 6.54
N ARG A 101 -0.14 -5.84 7.13
CA ARG A 101 0.10 -6.50 8.42
C ARG A 101 -0.72 -5.91 9.54
N LEU A 102 -0.85 -4.58 9.59
CA LEU A 102 -1.65 -3.91 10.61
C LEU A 102 -3.12 -4.30 10.52
N ILE A 103 -3.66 -4.37 9.32
CA ILE A 103 -5.06 -4.76 9.11
C ILE A 103 -5.25 -6.24 9.41
N SER A 104 -4.36 -7.09 8.92
CA SER A 104 -4.43 -8.54 9.15
C SER A 104 -4.26 -8.91 10.61
N GLY A 105 -3.31 -8.27 11.29
CA GLY A 105 -2.99 -8.55 12.70
C GLY A 105 -4.03 -8.02 13.66
N GLY A 106 -4.74 -6.96 13.30
CA GLY A 106 -5.72 -6.31 14.16
C GLY A 106 -6.90 -7.18 14.55
N LYS A 107 -7.15 -8.22 13.79
CA LYS A 107 -8.24 -9.15 14.05
C LYS A 107 -8.06 -9.97 15.33
N LYS A 108 -6.85 -10.05 15.84
CA LYS A 108 -6.52 -10.82 17.04
C LYS A 108 -6.67 -10.02 18.33
N GLY A 109 -6.90 -8.77 18.21
CA GLY A 109 -6.99 -7.86 19.36
C GLY A 109 -8.23 -8.00 20.18
#